data_bcac50cddcbe5e2c304905a58f8fef6e
#
_entry.id   bcac50cddcbe5e2c304905a58f8fef6e
#
_cell.length_a   1.000
_cell.length_b   1.000
_cell.length_c   1.000
_cell.angle_alpha   90.00
_cell.angle_beta   90.00
_cell.angle_gamma   90.00
#
_symmetry.space_group_name_H-M   'P 1'
#
loop_
_entity.id
_entity.type
_entity.pdbx_description
1 polymer ?
#
loop_
_entity_poly.entity_id
_entity_poly.type
_entity_poly.pdbx_seq_one_letter_code
_entity_poly.pdbx_strand_id
1 'polypeptide(L)'
;MICKKIKIEGSKLNKNDLVLDIETTGLDFKCDKLVLLGLVKIVNKKTYIYQYFAQDDSEEIELLNIYLREIKNKRIITFNGDTFDIPFLNSRLISHKLLPVFPENTLDLYKIVKWHSKFFSYESMRLVDVEKLIGIERNDPSRYKSISKLTDDILTRNKPYPILKHNENDLIATEALVDIENFYINKLSISSKIGKFWIYQASINKDIGDFEFKTENSLNDLYVAENNYQIIVKDDIIKLNIHVLYGRFNEKVNGFVTINNFDIKNESKIDINDKLLIIRENSTYNYKNLLNLCKKIIENHY
;
A
#
# COMPACT_ATOMS: atom_id res chain seq x y z
N MET A 1 13.00 5.58 30.78
CA MET A 1 12.17 5.58 29.57
C MET A 1 11.52 6.93 29.36
N ILE A 2 11.54 7.48 28.13
CA ILE A 2 10.84 8.72 27.77
C ILE A 2 9.47 8.35 27.21
N CYS A 3 8.41 9.00 27.74
CA CYS A 3 7.03 8.80 27.26
C CYS A 3 6.51 10.11 26.69
N LYS A 4 6.04 10.10 25.44
CA LYS A 4 5.46 11.28 24.79
C LYS A 4 4.02 10.97 24.34
N LYS A 5 3.12 11.93 24.52
CA LYS A 5 1.73 11.85 24.07
C LYS A 5 1.39 13.10 23.28
N ILE A 6 0.91 12.91 22.04
CA ILE A 6 0.55 14.00 21.13
C ILE A 6 -0.88 13.77 20.66
N LYS A 7 -1.72 14.80 20.69
CA LYS A 7 -3.07 14.76 20.10
C LYS A 7 -2.96 15.05 18.60
N ILE A 8 -3.67 14.26 17.79
CA ILE A 8 -3.85 14.51 16.36
C ILE A 8 -5.33 14.73 16.04
N GLU A 9 -5.59 15.54 15.02
CA GLU A 9 -6.94 15.85 14.57
C GLU A 9 -7.25 15.16 13.24
N GLY A 10 -8.53 14.99 12.94
CA GLY A 10 -8.97 14.48 11.62
C GLY A 10 -8.62 13.02 11.33
N SER A 11 -8.51 12.19 12.36
CA SER A 11 -8.12 10.78 12.22
C SER A 11 -9.14 9.93 11.48
N LYS A 12 -8.64 8.97 10.68
CA LYS A 12 -9.41 7.98 9.93
C LYS A 12 -9.58 6.64 10.67
N LEU A 13 -9.01 6.50 11.86
CA LEU A 13 -9.04 5.28 12.66
C LEU A 13 -10.43 4.95 13.19
N ASN A 14 -10.72 3.66 13.32
CA ASN A 14 -11.81 3.14 14.11
C ASN A 14 -11.39 2.90 15.57
N LYS A 15 -12.34 2.73 16.48
CA LYS A 15 -12.09 2.57 17.93
C LYS A 15 -11.11 1.41 18.25
N ASN A 16 -11.15 0.34 17.47
CA ASN A 16 -10.32 -0.85 17.69
C ASN A 16 -9.03 -0.85 16.84
N ASP A 17 -8.77 0.21 16.08
CA ASP A 17 -7.54 0.34 15.33
C ASP A 17 -6.38 0.77 16.21
N LEU A 18 -5.20 0.24 15.92
CA LEU A 18 -3.94 0.59 16.53
C LEU A 18 -2.89 0.65 15.43
N VAL A 19 -2.41 1.85 15.09
CA VAL A 19 -1.23 2.00 14.24
C VAL A 19 0.00 1.70 15.08
N LEU A 20 0.92 0.94 14.52
CA LEU A 20 2.17 0.53 15.15
C LEU A 20 3.34 0.84 14.22
N ASP A 21 4.41 1.38 14.79
CA ASP A 21 5.71 1.58 14.14
C ASP A 21 6.82 1.52 15.20
N ILE A 22 7.97 0.93 14.87
CA ILE A 22 9.07 0.75 15.81
C ILE A 22 10.39 1.31 15.27
N GLU A 23 11.26 1.73 16.20
CA GLU A 23 12.67 2.01 15.89
C GLU A 23 13.57 1.00 16.62
N THR A 24 14.57 0.51 15.90
CA THR A 24 15.46 -0.55 16.35
C THR A 24 16.91 -0.18 16.11
N THR A 25 17.85 -0.79 16.83
CA THR A 25 19.28 -0.56 16.66
C THR A 25 19.81 -1.06 15.31
N GLY A 26 19.04 -1.88 14.61
CA GLY A 26 19.36 -2.45 13.30
C GLY A 26 18.31 -3.44 12.83
N LEU A 27 18.64 -4.23 11.81
CA LEU A 27 17.70 -5.14 11.14
C LEU A 27 17.84 -6.61 11.56
N ASP A 28 18.79 -6.95 12.42
CA ASP A 28 19.00 -8.32 12.90
C ASP A 28 18.07 -8.60 14.08
N PHE A 29 17.05 -9.42 13.85
CA PHE A 29 16.03 -9.76 14.86
C PHE A 29 16.62 -10.43 16.13
N LYS A 30 17.79 -11.05 16.03
CA LYS A 30 18.43 -11.76 17.16
C LYS A 30 19.32 -10.84 17.98
N CYS A 31 20.08 -9.97 17.33
CA CYS A 31 21.12 -9.16 17.93
C CYS A 31 20.66 -7.75 18.28
N ASP A 32 19.84 -7.16 17.40
CA ASP A 32 19.38 -5.78 17.56
C ASP A 32 18.30 -5.63 18.62
N LYS A 33 18.13 -4.40 19.10
CA LYS A 33 17.24 -4.04 20.22
C LYS A 33 16.11 -3.12 19.79
N LEU A 34 14.96 -3.28 20.43
CA LEU A 34 13.86 -2.32 20.34
C LEU A 34 14.21 -1.06 21.12
N VAL A 35 14.18 0.10 20.48
CA VAL A 35 14.52 1.39 21.09
C VAL A 35 13.30 2.27 21.26
N LEU A 36 12.38 2.25 20.29
CA LEU A 36 11.16 3.04 20.36
C LEU A 36 9.95 2.21 19.90
N LEU A 37 8.89 2.31 20.67
CA LEU A 37 7.56 1.81 20.33
C LEU A 37 6.63 3.00 20.11
N GLY A 38 6.17 3.18 18.87
CA GLY A 38 5.24 4.21 18.46
C GLY A 38 3.85 3.63 18.21
N LEU A 39 2.81 4.29 18.71
CA LEU A 39 1.41 3.84 18.62
C LEU A 39 0.50 5.01 18.30
N VAL A 40 -0.51 4.80 17.42
CA VAL A 40 -1.64 5.73 17.26
C VAL A 40 -2.93 5.00 17.61
N LYS A 41 -3.71 5.59 18.52
CA LYS A 41 -4.99 5.01 18.95
C LYS A 41 -6.00 6.06 19.39
N ILE A 42 -7.27 5.66 19.40
CA ILE A 42 -8.37 6.48 19.92
C ILE A 42 -8.54 6.23 21.41
N VAL A 43 -8.53 7.32 22.20
CA VAL A 43 -8.84 7.33 23.63
C VAL A 43 -9.87 8.43 23.90
N ASN A 44 -10.99 8.09 24.49
CA ASN A 44 -12.08 9.05 24.78
C ASN A 44 -12.52 9.89 23.57
N LYS A 45 -12.72 9.22 22.41
CA LYS A 45 -13.12 9.83 21.13
C LYS A 45 -12.09 10.83 20.53
N LYS A 46 -10.87 10.83 21.01
CA LYS A 46 -9.76 11.63 20.48
C LYS A 46 -8.61 10.73 20.09
N THR A 47 -7.92 11.09 19.04
CA THR A 47 -6.78 10.31 18.55
C THR A 47 -5.49 10.86 19.10
N TYR A 48 -4.62 9.95 19.54
CA TYR A 48 -3.34 10.30 20.13
C TYR A 48 -2.23 9.40 19.58
N ILE A 49 -1.07 10.00 19.36
CA ILE A 49 0.21 9.31 19.23
C ILE A 49 0.74 9.09 20.64
N TYR A 50 1.23 7.89 20.91
CA TYR A 50 2.00 7.53 22.09
C TYR A 50 3.35 7.02 21.62
N GLN A 51 4.41 7.57 22.18
CA GLN A 51 5.78 7.15 21.92
C GLN A 51 6.45 6.78 23.23
N TYR A 52 7.06 5.59 23.27
CA TYR A 52 7.80 5.06 24.40
C TYR A 52 9.23 4.79 23.93
N PHE A 53 10.18 5.56 24.44
CA PHE A 53 11.57 5.53 24.01
C PHE A 53 12.44 4.98 25.16
N ALA A 54 13.14 3.89 24.91
CA ALA A 54 14.09 3.28 25.83
C ALA A 54 15.43 4.07 25.80
N GLN A 55 15.85 4.60 26.95
CA GLN A 55 17.10 5.33 27.09
C GLN A 55 18.31 4.40 27.12
N ASP A 56 18.10 3.16 27.51
CA ASP A 56 19.09 2.09 27.50
C ASP A 56 18.44 0.71 27.26
N ASP A 57 19.25 -0.33 27.13
CA ASP A 57 18.78 -1.68 26.79
C ASP A 57 17.98 -2.36 27.92
N SER A 58 18.12 -1.91 29.16
CA SER A 58 17.37 -2.48 30.29
C SER A 58 15.88 -2.14 30.23
N GLU A 59 15.52 -1.05 29.54
CA GLU A 59 14.14 -0.61 29.36
C GLU A 59 13.40 -1.31 28.22
N GLU A 60 14.06 -2.14 27.39
CA GLU A 60 13.45 -2.88 26.30
C GLU A 60 12.28 -3.75 26.77
N ILE A 61 12.45 -4.42 27.90
CA ILE A 61 11.40 -5.29 28.48
C ILE A 61 10.12 -4.52 28.82
N GLU A 62 10.24 -3.25 29.21
CA GLU A 62 9.09 -2.41 29.50
C GLU A 62 8.35 -2.05 28.21
N LEU A 63 9.06 -1.73 27.11
CA LEU A 63 8.46 -1.52 25.79
C LEU A 63 7.68 -2.75 25.32
N LEU A 64 8.25 -3.95 25.49
CA LEU A 64 7.59 -5.21 25.13
C LEU A 64 6.33 -5.46 25.96
N ASN A 65 6.34 -5.16 27.26
CA ASN A 65 5.17 -5.26 28.12
C ASN A 65 4.06 -4.25 27.72
N ILE A 66 4.45 -3.04 27.30
CA ILE A 66 3.52 -2.05 26.76
C ILE A 66 2.90 -2.60 25.46
N TYR A 67 3.72 -3.11 24.53
CA TYR A 67 3.25 -3.73 23.30
C TYR A 67 2.20 -4.81 23.57
N LEU A 68 2.51 -5.79 24.42
CA LEU A 68 1.61 -6.90 24.78
C LEU A 68 0.28 -6.43 25.36
N ARG A 69 0.28 -5.33 26.09
CA ARG A 69 -0.94 -4.74 26.67
C ARG A 69 -1.78 -4.05 25.61
N GLU A 70 -1.13 -3.28 24.71
CA GLU A 70 -1.82 -2.38 23.79
C GLU A 70 -2.43 -3.10 22.58
N ILE A 71 -1.87 -4.24 22.15
CA ILE A 71 -2.36 -4.97 20.97
C ILE A 71 -3.61 -5.82 21.23
N LYS A 72 -4.00 -6.02 22.50
CA LYS A 72 -5.13 -6.89 22.85
C LYS A 72 -6.43 -6.42 22.23
N ASN A 73 -7.08 -7.31 21.44
CA ASN A 73 -8.35 -7.05 20.75
C ASN A 73 -8.30 -5.84 19.80
N LYS A 74 -7.13 -5.60 19.18
CA LYS A 74 -6.93 -4.50 18.22
C LYS A 74 -6.72 -5.02 16.80
N ARG A 75 -7.13 -4.23 15.81
CA ARG A 75 -6.65 -4.35 14.45
C ARG A 75 -5.33 -3.58 14.35
N ILE A 76 -4.25 -4.29 14.11
CA ILE A 76 -2.91 -3.71 14.04
C ILE A 76 -2.67 -3.21 12.62
N ILE A 77 -2.37 -1.92 12.49
CA ILE A 77 -2.12 -1.24 11.22
C ILE A 77 -0.65 -0.85 11.17
N THR A 78 0.03 -1.27 10.11
CA THR A 78 1.46 -1.03 9.92
C THR A 78 1.77 -0.65 8.48
N PHE A 79 2.97 -0.17 8.23
CA PHE A 79 3.55 -0.06 6.90
C PHE A 79 4.76 -1.00 6.79
N ASN A 80 4.61 -2.16 6.13
CA ASN A 80 5.58 -3.25 6.04
C ASN A 80 5.82 -4.02 7.36
N GLY A 81 4.93 -3.87 8.34
CA GLY A 81 5.10 -4.47 9.66
C GLY A 81 4.93 -5.97 9.70
N ASP A 82 4.20 -6.58 8.76
CA ASP A 82 4.11 -8.05 8.66
C ASP A 82 5.47 -8.69 8.32
N THR A 83 6.37 -7.92 7.69
CA THR A 83 7.70 -8.38 7.29
C THR A 83 8.77 -7.98 8.30
N PHE A 84 8.60 -6.87 9.02
CA PHE A 84 9.61 -6.35 9.94
C PHE A 84 9.11 -6.19 11.38
N ASP A 85 8.19 -5.29 11.68
CA ASP A 85 7.82 -4.91 13.05
C ASP A 85 7.34 -6.10 13.89
N ILE A 86 6.36 -6.85 13.38
CA ILE A 86 5.77 -7.98 14.11
C ILE A 86 6.76 -9.12 14.31
N PRO A 87 7.51 -9.59 13.29
CA PRO A 87 8.57 -10.58 13.47
C PRO A 87 9.69 -10.11 14.40
N PHE A 88 10.11 -8.84 14.32
CA PHE A 88 11.11 -8.27 15.21
C PHE A 88 10.64 -8.30 16.65
N LEU A 89 9.46 -7.75 16.95
CA LEU A 89 8.86 -7.75 18.28
C LEU A 89 8.73 -9.17 18.86
N ASN A 90 8.32 -10.15 18.05
CA ASN A 90 8.24 -11.55 18.48
C ASN A 90 9.61 -12.14 18.79
N SER A 91 10.65 -11.82 18.02
CA SER A 91 12.02 -12.25 18.33
C SER A 91 12.50 -11.64 19.65
N ARG A 92 12.20 -10.35 19.89
CA ARG A 92 12.55 -9.70 21.16
C ARG A 92 11.77 -10.27 22.36
N LEU A 93 10.48 -10.56 22.19
CA LEU A 93 9.69 -11.27 23.23
C LEU A 93 10.34 -12.58 23.62
N ILE A 94 10.71 -13.42 22.64
CA ILE A 94 11.39 -14.70 22.89
C ILE A 94 12.72 -14.49 23.61
N SER A 95 13.52 -13.49 23.22
CA SER A 95 14.80 -13.15 23.85
C SER A 95 14.64 -12.81 25.33
N HIS A 96 13.51 -12.19 25.70
CA HIS A 96 13.14 -11.86 27.07
C HIS A 96 12.31 -12.95 27.76
N LYS A 97 12.24 -14.18 27.21
CA LYS A 97 11.49 -15.32 27.73
C LYS A 97 9.97 -15.06 27.85
N LEU A 98 9.45 -14.16 27.01
CA LEU A 98 8.02 -13.93 26.88
C LEU A 98 7.47 -14.71 25.68
N LEU A 99 6.16 -14.99 25.71
CA LEU A 99 5.51 -15.69 24.60
C LEU A 99 5.33 -14.74 23.39
N PRO A 100 5.65 -15.21 22.17
CA PRO A 100 5.36 -14.45 20.96
C PRO A 100 3.85 -14.30 20.78
N VAL A 101 3.43 -13.22 20.11
CA VAL A 101 2.02 -12.92 19.86
C VAL A 101 1.83 -12.65 18.37
N PHE A 102 0.82 -13.32 17.79
CA PHE A 102 0.42 -13.14 16.40
C PHE A 102 -0.96 -12.48 16.38
N PRO A 103 -1.05 -11.17 16.06
CA PRO A 103 -2.34 -10.49 15.98
C PRO A 103 -3.25 -11.15 14.93
N GLU A 104 -4.49 -11.47 15.31
CA GLU A 104 -5.45 -12.10 14.39
C GLU A 104 -5.95 -11.15 13.29
N ASN A 105 -5.94 -9.85 13.57
CA ASN A 105 -6.43 -8.82 12.66
C ASN A 105 -5.31 -7.81 12.39
N THR A 106 -4.72 -7.88 11.20
CA THR A 106 -3.66 -6.98 10.75
C THR A 106 -4.04 -6.30 9.43
N LEU A 107 -3.55 -5.09 9.23
CA LEU A 107 -3.63 -4.34 7.99
C LEU A 107 -2.23 -3.80 7.67
N ASP A 108 -1.52 -4.47 6.78
CA ASP A 108 -0.24 -3.99 6.28
C ASP A 108 -0.45 -3.16 5.00
N LEU A 109 -0.33 -1.85 5.13
CA LEU A 109 -0.56 -0.90 4.04
C LEU A 109 0.44 -1.06 2.89
N TYR A 110 1.67 -1.51 3.17
CA TYR A 110 2.65 -1.81 2.13
C TYR A 110 2.17 -2.89 1.17
N LYS A 111 1.44 -3.90 1.66
CA LYS A 111 0.86 -4.95 0.79
C LYS A 111 -0.16 -4.36 -0.19
N ILE A 112 -0.99 -3.41 0.25
CA ILE A 112 -1.94 -2.71 -0.61
C ILE A 112 -1.21 -1.90 -1.67
N VAL A 113 -0.19 -1.12 -1.27
CA VAL A 113 0.65 -0.35 -2.19
C VAL A 113 1.32 -1.25 -3.22
N LYS A 114 1.93 -2.35 -2.76
CA LYS A 114 2.60 -3.34 -3.61
C LYS A 114 1.63 -4.00 -4.61
N TRP A 115 0.42 -4.31 -4.18
CA TRP A 115 -0.62 -4.87 -5.05
C TRP A 115 -0.98 -3.92 -6.21
N HIS A 116 -1.06 -2.61 -5.93
CA HIS A 116 -1.43 -1.60 -6.91
C HIS A 116 -0.23 -1.04 -7.71
N SER A 117 1.00 -1.37 -7.32
CA SER A 117 2.22 -0.83 -7.97
C SER A 117 2.32 -1.12 -9.47
N LYS A 118 1.66 -2.18 -9.94
CA LYS A 118 1.60 -2.51 -11.38
C LYS A 118 0.79 -1.50 -12.23
N PHE A 119 0.03 -0.59 -11.61
CA PHE A 119 -0.75 0.44 -12.30
C PHE A 119 -0.19 1.85 -12.14
N PHE A 120 0.77 2.03 -11.23
CA PHE A 120 1.31 3.34 -10.90
C PHE A 120 2.84 3.31 -10.93
N SER A 121 3.43 4.38 -11.46
CA SER A 121 4.89 4.53 -11.42
C SER A 121 5.28 5.21 -10.11
N TYR A 122 6.00 4.48 -9.26
CA TYR A 122 6.58 5.00 -8.01
C TYR A 122 8.09 5.22 -8.19
N GLU A 123 8.66 6.25 -7.57
CA GLU A 123 10.10 6.38 -7.41
C GLU A 123 10.63 5.23 -6.54
N SER A 124 9.94 4.98 -5.42
CA SER A 124 10.08 3.78 -4.60
C SER A 124 8.77 3.51 -3.86
N MET A 125 8.63 2.32 -3.26
CA MET A 125 7.47 1.98 -2.43
C MET A 125 7.71 2.22 -0.95
N ARG A 126 8.68 3.07 -0.58
CA ARG A 126 8.89 3.49 0.81
C ARG A 126 7.76 4.41 1.26
N LEU A 127 7.47 4.41 2.55
CA LEU A 127 6.42 5.24 3.14
C LEU A 127 6.52 6.71 2.69
N VAL A 128 7.73 7.28 2.71
CA VAL A 128 8.02 8.66 2.29
C VAL A 128 7.63 8.98 0.83
N ASP A 129 7.65 7.99 -0.06
CA ASP A 129 7.26 8.19 -1.46
C ASP A 129 5.77 7.93 -1.68
N VAL A 130 5.18 7.03 -0.89
CA VAL A 130 3.75 6.71 -0.94
C VAL A 130 2.91 7.86 -0.37
N GLU A 131 3.32 8.48 0.73
CA GLU A 131 2.59 9.61 1.35
C GLU A 131 2.44 10.81 0.42
N LYS A 132 3.42 11.04 -0.49
CA LYS A 132 3.35 12.10 -1.52
C LYS A 132 2.13 11.95 -2.44
N LEU A 133 1.66 10.70 -2.69
CA LEU A 133 0.49 10.44 -3.53
C LEU A 133 -0.79 11.04 -2.95
N ILE A 134 -0.88 11.12 -1.63
CA ILE A 134 -2.03 11.66 -0.91
C ILE A 134 -1.78 13.07 -0.40
N GLY A 135 -0.67 13.71 -0.84
CA GLY A 135 -0.35 15.10 -0.55
C GLY A 135 0.16 15.37 0.87
N ILE A 136 0.73 14.36 1.52
CA ILE A 136 1.40 14.57 2.83
C ILE A 136 2.80 15.10 2.60
N GLU A 137 3.09 16.24 3.20
CA GLU A 137 4.43 16.82 3.27
C GLU A 137 5.07 16.48 4.62
N ARG A 138 6.22 15.83 4.56
CA ARG A 138 6.97 15.40 5.72
C ARG A 138 7.89 16.53 6.22
N ASN A 139 7.94 16.72 7.53
CA ASN A 139 8.86 17.63 8.17
C ASN A 139 9.89 16.86 9.02
N ASP A 140 10.67 16.01 8.33
CA ASP A 140 11.75 15.27 8.99
C ASP A 140 12.91 16.17 9.38
N PRO A 141 13.61 15.86 10.47
CA PRO A 141 14.84 16.52 10.83
C PRO A 141 15.84 16.49 9.66
N SER A 142 16.38 17.64 9.28
CA SER A 142 17.29 17.76 8.13
C SER A 142 18.49 16.83 8.18
N ARG A 143 18.91 16.41 9.39
CA ARG A 143 20.00 15.44 9.61
C ARG A 143 19.65 14.02 9.13
N TYR A 144 18.35 13.66 9.00
CA TYR A 144 17.91 12.33 8.55
C TYR A 144 17.68 12.22 7.04
N LYS A 145 18.21 13.17 6.27
CA LYS A 145 18.42 12.98 4.83
C LYS A 145 19.33 11.79 4.51
N SER A 146 20.13 11.34 5.51
CA SER A 146 20.94 10.13 5.46
C SER A 146 20.48 9.14 6.52
N ILE A 147 20.10 7.91 6.10
CA ILE A 147 19.70 6.82 7.00
C ILE A 147 20.78 6.51 8.03
N SER A 148 22.08 6.61 7.66
CA SER A 148 23.20 6.38 8.58
C SER A 148 23.15 7.27 9.83
N LYS A 149 22.66 8.51 9.70
CA LYS A 149 22.55 9.43 10.84
C LYS A 149 21.43 9.04 11.80
N LEU A 150 20.33 8.53 11.29
CA LEU A 150 19.26 8.00 12.14
C LEU A 150 19.76 6.77 12.90
N THR A 151 20.41 5.84 12.23
CA THR A 151 21.00 4.65 12.88
C THR A 151 22.02 5.03 13.97
N ASP A 152 22.93 5.97 13.70
CA ASP A 152 23.90 6.44 14.69
C ASP A 152 23.21 7.05 15.93
N ASP A 153 22.16 7.86 15.73
CA ASP A 153 21.40 8.46 16.82
C ASP A 153 20.64 7.44 17.65
N ILE A 154 20.06 6.42 17.00
CA ILE A 154 19.36 5.31 17.67
C ILE A 154 20.35 4.47 18.50
N LEU A 155 21.52 4.14 17.96
CA LEU A 155 22.54 3.38 18.66
C LEU A 155 23.06 4.11 19.91
N THR A 156 23.30 5.42 19.79
CA THR A 156 23.85 6.22 20.90
C THR A 156 22.79 6.71 21.88
N ARG A 157 21.52 6.85 21.42
CA ARG A 157 20.37 7.40 22.19
C ARG A 157 20.60 8.78 22.84
N ASN A 158 21.69 9.45 22.44
CA ASN A 158 22.06 10.77 23.01
C ASN A 158 21.14 11.91 22.54
N LYS A 159 20.38 11.70 21.46
CA LYS A 159 19.48 12.71 20.86
C LYS A 159 18.11 12.10 20.62
N PRO A 160 17.29 11.92 21.65
CA PRO A 160 15.97 11.29 21.50
C PRO A 160 14.99 12.10 20.64
N TYR A 161 15.07 13.45 20.69
CA TYR A 161 14.09 14.30 20.00
C TYR A 161 14.01 14.07 18.46
N PRO A 162 15.12 14.03 17.70
CA PRO A 162 15.05 13.73 16.27
C PRO A 162 14.46 12.32 15.98
N ILE A 163 14.78 11.31 16.79
CA ILE A 163 14.24 9.93 16.63
C ILE A 163 12.73 9.94 16.86
N LEU A 164 12.28 10.53 17.95
CA LEU A 164 10.86 10.70 18.26
C LEU A 164 10.12 11.44 17.14
N LYS A 165 10.74 12.47 16.54
CA LYS A 165 10.13 13.24 15.45
C LYS A 165 10.04 12.42 14.16
N HIS A 166 11.03 11.59 13.85
CA HIS A 166 11.00 10.69 12.70
C HIS A 166 9.84 9.69 12.83
N ASN A 167 9.79 8.93 13.93
CA ASN A 167 8.71 8.00 14.22
C ASN A 167 7.33 8.69 14.30
N GLU A 168 7.23 9.93 14.81
CA GLU A 168 5.98 10.71 14.79
C GLU A 168 5.49 10.91 13.36
N ASN A 169 6.39 11.26 12.42
CA ASN A 169 6.04 11.44 11.02
C ASN A 169 5.61 10.12 10.36
N ASP A 170 6.28 8.99 10.67
CA ASP A 170 5.92 7.68 10.15
C ASP A 170 4.55 7.22 10.66
N LEU A 171 4.26 7.46 11.93
CA LEU A 171 2.95 7.19 12.53
C LEU A 171 1.83 8.03 11.90
N ILE A 172 2.06 9.34 11.67
CA ILE A 172 1.09 10.22 11.01
C ILE A 172 0.84 9.78 9.57
N ALA A 173 1.91 9.46 8.83
CA ALA A 173 1.80 9.00 7.45
C ALA A 173 1.05 7.66 7.36
N THR A 174 1.38 6.71 8.22
CA THR A 174 0.70 5.40 8.28
C THR A 174 -0.77 5.55 8.63
N GLU A 175 -1.11 6.41 9.60
CA GLU A 175 -2.50 6.71 9.96
C GLU A 175 -3.28 7.33 8.81
N ALA A 176 -2.70 8.30 8.11
CA ALA A 176 -3.34 8.96 6.99
C ALA A 176 -3.55 8.04 5.77
N LEU A 177 -2.76 6.97 5.65
CA LEU A 177 -2.84 5.96 4.59
C LEU A 177 -3.83 4.83 4.89
N VAL A 178 -4.52 4.81 6.02
CA VAL A 178 -5.42 3.71 6.44
C VAL A 178 -6.47 3.37 5.39
N ASP A 179 -6.92 4.35 4.61
CA ASP A 179 -7.90 4.19 3.53
C ASP A 179 -7.30 4.29 2.12
N ILE A 180 -5.98 4.04 1.99
CA ILE A 180 -5.26 4.12 0.70
C ILE A 180 -5.89 3.23 -0.39
N GLU A 181 -6.53 2.13 -0.01
CA GLU A 181 -7.25 1.27 -0.95
C GLU A 181 -8.36 2.03 -1.68
N ASN A 182 -9.13 2.89 -0.97
CA ASN A 182 -10.15 3.73 -1.58
C ASN A 182 -9.56 4.73 -2.58
N PHE A 183 -8.37 5.26 -2.32
CA PHE A 183 -7.65 6.11 -3.27
C PHE A 183 -7.37 5.33 -4.57
N TYR A 184 -6.86 4.10 -4.49
CA TYR A 184 -6.60 3.27 -5.67
C TYR A 184 -7.88 2.89 -6.41
N ILE A 185 -8.92 2.45 -5.69
CA ILE A 185 -10.23 2.12 -6.29
C ILE A 185 -10.77 3.32 -7.06
N ASN A 186 -10.71 4.52 -6.49
CA ASN A 186 -11.19 5.72 -7.17
C ASN A 186 -10.37 6.07 -8.43
N LYS A 187 -9.05 5.89 -8.39
CA LYS A 187 -8.16 6.13 -9.56
C LYS A 187 -8.33 5.07 -10.64
N LEU A 188 -8.59 3.82 -10.27
CA LEU A 188 -8.74 2.68 -11.17
C LEU A 188 -10.18 2.42 -11.59
N SER A 189 -11.09 3.36 -11.40
CA SER A 189 -12.51 3.24 -11.72
C SER A 189 -12.96 4.10 -12.90
N ILE A 190 -14.05 3.68 -13.52
CA ILE A 190 -14.77 4.42 -14.56
C ILE A 190 -16.27 4.19 -14.41
N SER A 191 -17.07 5.18 -14.83
CA SER A 191 -18.54 5.05 -14.93
C SER A 191 -18.98 4.66 -16.33
N SER A 192 -19.99 3.81 -16.41
CA SER A 192 -20.62 3.33 -17.66
C SER A 192 -22.14 3.22 -17.50
N LYS A 193 -22.83 2.67 -18.51
CA LYS A 193 -24.28 2.37 -18.46
C LYS A 193 -24.65 1.43 -17.30
N ILE A 194 -23.75 0.48 -16.94
CA ILE A 194 -23.97 -0.51 -15.89
C ILE A 194 -23.62 -0.01 -14.49
N GLY A 195 -23.25 1.28 -14.34
CA GLY A 195 -22.76 1.86 -13.10
C GLY A 195 -21.24 2.02 -13.09
N LYS A 196 -20.68 2.21 -11.90
CA LYS A 196 -19.24 2.34 -11.68
C LYS A 196 -18.60 0.96 -11.56
N PHE A 197 -17.44 0.78 -12.22
CA PHE A 197 -16.62 -0.40 -12.04
C PHE A 197 -15.13 0.00 -11.97
N TRP A 198 -14.29 -0.87 -11.40
CA TRP A 198 -12.86 -0.62 -11.20
C TRP A 198 -12.02 -1.87 -11.45
N ILE A 199 -10.76 -1.65 -11.85
CA ILE A 199 -9.81 -2.74 -12.05
C ILE A 199 -9.49 -3.39 -10.70
N TYR A 200 -9.75 -4.70 -10.60
CA TYR A 200 -9.43 -5.50 -9.43
C TYR A 200 -8.15 -6.32 -9.64
N GLN A 201 -7.98 -6.93 -10.82
CA GLN A 201 -6.81 -7.72 -11.16
C GLN A 201 -6.37 -7.49 -12.60
N ALA A 202 -5.06 -7.58 -12.85
CA ALA A 202 -4.47 -7.56 -14.19
C ALA A 202 -3.26 -8.48 -14.22
N SER A 203 -3.21 -9.33 -15.25
CA SER A 203 -2.06 -10.17 -15.57
C SER A 203 -1.95 -10.36 -17.07
N ILE A 204 -0.75 -10.68 -17.55
CA ILE A 204 -0.52 -11.11 -18.94
C ILE A 204 0.30 -12.39 -18.88
N ASN A 205 -0.21 -13.43 -19.52
CA ASN A 205 0.47 -14.71 -19.67
C ASN A 205 0.64 -14.99 -21.17
N LYS A 206 1.89 -14.93 -21.65
CA LYS A 206 2.24 -15.02 -23.07
C LYS A 206 1.51 -13.94 -23.90
N ASP A 207 0.56 -14.34 -24.72
CA ASP A 207 -0.24 -13.54 -25.64
C ASP A 207 -1.68 -13.28 -25.16
N ILE A 208 -2.01 -13.69 -23.93
CA ILE A 208 -3.31 -13.43 -23.31
C ILE A 208 -3.18 -12.50 -22.12
N GLY A 209 -3.93 -11.40 -22.17
CA GLY A 209 -4.15 -10.51 -21.05
C GLY A 209 -5.44 -10.91 -20.32
N ASP A 210 -5.32 -11.15 -19.00
CA ASP A 210 -6.43 -11.48 -18.11
C ASP A 210 -6.68 -10.29 -17.17
N PHE A 211 -7.87 -9.73 -17.24
CA PHE A 211 -8.27 -8.57 -16.46
C PHE A 211 -9.57 -8.85 -15.74
N GLU A 212 -9.59 -8.57 -14.44
CA GLU A 212 -10.81 -8.64 -13.64
C GLU A 212 -11.18 -7.25 -13.14
N PHE A 213 -12.47 -6.93 -13.23
CA PHE A 213 -13.04 -5.69 -12.73
C PHE A 213 -14.15 -6.05 -11.74
N LYS A 214 -14.32 -5.21 -10.71
CA LYS A 214 -15.46 -5.27 -9.80
C LYS A 214 -16.42 -4.14 -10.09
N THR A 215 -17.69 -4.36 -9.84
CA THR A 215 -18.79 -3.40 -10.04
C THR A 215 -19.43 -3.03 -8.72
N GLU A 216 -20.03 -1.85 -8.64
CA GLU A 216 -20.80 -1.43 -7.45
C GLU A 216 -22.07 -2.27 -7.24
N ASN A 217 -22.66 -2.74 -8.33
CA ASN A 217 -23.92 -3.48 -8.34
C ASN A 217 -23.72 -4.84 -8.96
N SER A 218 -24.52 -5.80 -8.53
CA SER A 218 -24.62 -7.10 -9.22
C SER A 218 -25.22 -6.91 -10.60
N LEU A 219 -24.67 -7.58 -11.59
CA LEU A 219 -25.04 -7.50 -12.99
C LEU A 219 -25.70 -8.81 -13.46
N ASN A 220 -26.43 -8.72 -14.57
CA ASN A 220 -26.91 -9.92 -15.25
C ASN A 220 -25.74 -10.70 -15.84
N ASP A 221 -25.84 -12.03 -15.84
CA ASP A 221 -24.82 -12.89 -16.43
C ASP A 221 -24.68 -12.59 -17.93
N LEU A 222 -23.44 -12.47 -18.39
CA LEU A 222 -23.11 -12.27 -19.79
C LEU A 222 -21.90 -13.12 -20.17
N TYR A 223 -21.96 -13.76 -21.33
CA TYR A 223 -20.82 -14.41 -21.95
C TYR A 223 -20.76 -14.00 -23.43
N VAL A 224 -19.65 -13.42 -23.83
CA VAL A 224 -19.36 -13.08 -25.23
C VAL A 224 -17.95 -13.53 -25.57
N ALA A 225 -17.77 -14.16 -26.69
CA ALA A 225 -16.46 -14.49 -27.26
C ALA A 225 -16.38 -13.99 -28.70
N GLU A 226 -15.40 -13.15 -28.96
CA GLU A 226 -15.07 -12.56 -30.25
C GLU A 226 -13.64 -12.91 -30.65
N ASN A 227 -13.22 -12.52 -31.85
CA ASN A 227 -11.91 -12.93 -32.39
C ASN A 227 -10.72 -12.52 -31.51
N ASN A 228 -10.79 -11.38 -30.82
CA ASN A 228 -9.67 -10.84 -30.03
C ASN A 228 -9.99 -10.61 -28.56
N TYR A 229 -11.20 -10.88 -28.11
CA TYR A 229 -11.51 -10.81 -26.68
C TYR A 229 -12.61 -11.79 -26.29
N GLN A 230 -12.64 -12.12 -25.02
CA GLN A 230 -13.71 -12.82 -24.35
C GLN A 230 -14.10 -12.03 -23.10
N ILE A 231 -15.38 -11.84 -22.88
CA ILE A 231 -15.90 -11.19 -21.67
C ILE A 231 -16.91 -12.10 -20.98
N ILE A 232 -16.75 -12.23 -19.67
CA ILE A 232 -17.66 -12.97 -18.79
C ILE A 232 -18.07 -12.03 -17.68
N VAL A 233 -19.35 -11.84 -17.49
CA VAL A 233 -19.91 -11.09 -16.37
C VAL A 233 -20.69 -12.05 -15.51
N LYS A 234 -20.40 -12.06 -14.23
CA LYS A 234 -21.09 -12.86 -13.22
C LYS A 234 -21.09 -12.15 -11.88
N ASP A 235 -22.29 -11.96 -11.32
CA ASP A 235 -22.48 -11.23 -10.07
C ASP A 235 -21.91 -9.81 -10.15
N ASP A 236 -20.91 -9.48 -9.33
CA ASP A 236 -20.21 -8.19 -9.29
C ASP A 236 -18.83 -8.20 -9.98
N ILE A 237 -18.54 -9.26 -10.78
CA ILE A 237 -17.25 -9.45 -11.42
C ILE A 237 -17.39 -9.46 -12.95
N ILE A 238 -16.52 -8.66 -13.59
CA ILE A 238 -16.30 -8.69 -15.04
C ILE A 238 -14.91 -9.29 -15.28
N LYS A 239 -14.84 -10.40 -16.03
CA LYS A 239 -13.58 -10.99 -16.50
C LYS A 239 -13.43 -10.69 -17.99
N LEU A 240 -12.32 -10.04 -18.34
CA LEU A 240 -11.97 -9.69 -19.72
C LEU A 240 -10.65 -10.35 -20.09
N ASN A 241 -10.70 -11.27 -21.04
CA ASN A 241 -9.53 -11.87 -21.68
C ASN A 241 -9.35 -11.22 -23.04
N ILE A 242 -8.13 -10.77 -23.37
CA ILE A 242 -7.81 -10.17 -24.66
C ILE A 242 -6.53 -10.76 -25.24
N HIS A 243 -6.45 -10.87 -26.56
CA HIS A 243 -5.19 -11.12 -27.23
C HIS A 243 -4.28 -9.90 -27.16
N VAL A 244 -3.03 -10.12 -26.77
CA VAL A 244 -2.01 -9.08 -26.67
C VAL A 244 -0.77 -9.45 -27.49
N LEU A 245 -0.12 -8.45 -28.04
CA LEU A 245 1.12 -8.59 -28.81
C LEU A 245 2.24 -7.87 -28.07
N TYR A 246 3.33 -8.55 -27.84
CA TYR A 246 4.53 -7.93 -27.27
C TYR A 246 5.31 -7.20 -28.36
N GLY A 247 5.78 -6.00 -28.04
CA GLY A 247 6.56 -5.20 -28.98
C GLY A 247 7.47 -4.19 -28.27
N ARG A 248 8.40 -3.64 -29.08
CA ARG A 248 9.26 -2.55 -28.67
C ARG A 248 8.70 -1.26 -29.26
N PHE A 249 8.35 -0.30 -28.41
CA PHE A 249 7.78 0.97 -28.84
C PHE A 249 8.87 1.98 -29.23
N ASN A 250 9.97 1.99 -28.46
CA ASN A 250 11.15 2.82 -28.73
C ASN A 250 12.39 2.18 -28.07
N GLU A 251 13.52 2.87 -28.06
CA GLU A 251 14.79 2.33 -27.50
C GLU A 251 14.71 1.97 -26.01
N LYS A 252 13.84 2.62 -25.24
CA LYS A 252 13.74 2.50 -23.77
C LYS A 252 12.47 1.81 -23.29
N VAL A 253 11.45 1.69 -24.14
CA VAL A 253 10.14 1.18 -23.73
C VAL A 253 9.71 0.04 -24.63
N ASN A 254 9.38 -1.06 -23.99
CA ASN A 254 8.70 -2.21 -24.58
C ASN A 254 7.39 -2.48 -23.83
N GLY A 255 6.55 -3.37 -24.33
CA GLY A 255 5.31 -3.69 -23.64
C GLY A 255 4.33 -4.47 -24.49
N PHE A 256 3.08 -4.36 -24.15
CA PHE A 256 2.00 -5.10 -24.77
C PHE A 256 0.95 -4.15 -25.34
N VAL A 257 0.47 -4.47 -26.52
CA VAL A 257 -0.66 -3.83 -27.20
C VAL A 257 -1.74 -4.85 -27.50
N THR A 258 -2.97 -4.38 -27.70
CA THR A 258 -4.05 -5.15 -28.33
C THR A 258 -4.56 -4.44 -29.55
N ILE A 259 -5.34 -5.12 -30.40
CA ILE A 259 -6.01 -4.52 -31.56
C ILE A 259 -7.10 -3.56 -31.06
N ASN A 260 -7.11 -2.34 -31.58
CA ASN A 260 -8.05 -1.29 -31.21
C ASN A 260 -9.28 -1.30 -32.13
N ASN A 261 -10.20 -2.21 -31.90
CA ASN A 261 -11.44 -2.35 -32.69
C ASN A 261 -12.54 -1.36 -32.32
N PHE A 262 -12.31 -0.54 -31.29
CA PHE A 262 -13.32 0.36 -30.71
C PHE A 262 -12.94 1.85 -30.85
N ASP A 263 -11.93 2.16 -31.66
CA ASP A 263 -11.41 3.52 -31.88
C ASP A 263 -11.14 4.27 -30.57
N ILE A 264 -10.57 3.58 -29.59
CA ILE A 264 -10.25 4.14 -28.28
C ILE A 264 -9.03 5.05 -28.44
N LYS A 265 -9.15 6.30 -27.98
CA LYS A 265 -8.00 7.19 -27.89
C LYS A 265 -6.96 6.61 -26.91
N ASN A 266 -5.73 6.46 -27.39
CA ASN A 266 -4.64 5.93 -26.57
C ASN A 266 -4.21 6.95 -25.52
N GLU A 267 -4.34 6.60 -24.24
CA GLU A 267 -3.98 7.41 -23.07
C GLU A 267 -2.49 7.22 -22.68
N SER A 268 -1.60 7.20 -23.68
CA SER A 268 -0.15 7.07 -23.49
C SER A 268 0.56 8.28 -24.10
N LYS A 269 1.79 8.54 -23.63
CA LYS A 269 2.71 9.51 -24.27
C LYS A 269 3.47 8.92 -25.46
N ILE A 270 3.35 7.61 -25.67
CA ILE A 270 4.01 6.88 -26.74
C ILE A 270 3.12 6.94 -27.97
N ASP A 271 3.67 7.42 -29.08
CA ASP A 271 3.00 7.44 -30.37
C ASP A 271 3.08 6.06 -31.01
N ILE A 272 1.91 5.47 -31.29
CA ILE A 272 1.77 4.18 -31.99
C ILE A 272 0.63 4.27 -33.00
N ASN A 273 0.55 3.29 -33.89
CA ASN A 273 -0.55 3.19 -34.85
C ASN A 273 -1.91 3.15 -34.15
N ASP A 274 -2.89 3.96 -34.59
CA ASP A 274 -4.23 4.07 -34.02
C ASP A 274 -5.01 2.73 -33.98
N LYS A 275 -4.64 1.77 -34.82
CA LYS A 275 -5.21 0.41 -34.80
C LYS A 275 -4.72 -0.44 -33.63
N LEU A 276 -3.82 0.08 -32.81
CA LEU A 276 -3.28 -0.59 -31.63
C LEU A 276 -3.58 0.22 -30.37
N LEU A 277 -3.86 -0.48 -29.27
CA LEU A 277 -4.08 0.12 -27.96
C LEU A 277 -3.03 -0.40 -26.98
N ILE A 278 -2.31 0.49 -26.33
CA ILE A 278 -1.29 0.14 -25.34
C ILE A 278 -1.97 -0.41 -24.08
N ILE A 279 -1.58 -1.64 -23.70
CA ILE A 279 -2.07 -2.32 -22.50
C ILE A 279 -1.06 -2.23 -21.36
N ARG A 280 0.24 -2.35 -21.68
CA ARG A 280 1.31 -2.27 -20.69
C ARG A 280 2.57 -1.65 -21.29
N GLU A 281 3.19 -0.73 -20.55
CA GLU A 281 4.46 -0.08 -20.85
C GLU A 281 5.49 -0.56 -19.82
N ASN A 282 6.52 -1.26 -20.25
CA ASN A 282 7.48 -1.95 -19.38
C ASN A 282 6.75 -2.84 -18.34
N SER A 283 6.80 -2.47 -17.06
CA SER A 283 6.12 -3.18 -15.96
C SER A 283 4.76 -2.58 -15.57
N THR A 284 4.37 -1.42 -16.14
CA THR A 284 3.18 -0.66 -15.71
C THR A 284 2.03 -0.85 -16.69
N TYR A 285 0.87 -1.31 -16.20
CA TYR A 285 -0.35 -1.39 -16.99
C TYR A 285 -0.93 -0.01 -17.25
N ASN A 286 -1.36 0.25 -18.49
CA ASN A 286 -2.12 1.45 -18.83
C ASN A 286 -3.57 1.26 -18.39
N TYR A 287 -3.86 1.58 -17.13
CA TYR A 287 -5.17 1.36 -16.54
C TYR A 287 -6.28 2.17 -17.22
N LYS A 288 -5.96 3.35 -17.76
CA LYS A 288 -6.96 4.17 -18.48
C LYS A 288 -7.41 3.49 -19.76
N ASN A 289 -6.47 2.96 -20.54
CA ASN A 289 -6.78 2.20 -21.74
C ASN A 289 -7.58 0.94 -21.43
N LEU A 290 -7.21 0.22 -20.37
CA LEU A 290 -7.92 -0.98 -19.91
C LEU A 290 -9.37 -0.67 -19.48
N LEU A 291 -9.58 0.41 -18.72
CA LEU A 291 -10.91 0.86 -18.31
C LEU A 291 -11.76 1.26 -19.51
N ASN A 292 -11.20 2.04 -20.45
CA ASN A 292 -11.91 2.45 -21.65
C ASN A 292 -12.25 1.26 -22.55
N LEU A 293 -11.34 0.28 -22.68
CA LEU A 293 -11.58 -0.94 -23.46
C LEU A 293 -12.72 -1.75 -22.85
N CYS A 294 -12.66 -2.05 -21.55
CA CYS A 294 -13.71 -2.77 -20.85
C CYS A 294 -15.05 -2.04 -20.96
N LYS A 295 -15.07 -0.70 -20.76
CA LYS A 295 -16.26 0.13 -20.92
C LYS A 295 -16.88 -0.01 -22.31
N LYS A 296 -16.09 0.09 -23.37
CA LYS A 296 -16.59 -0.03 -24.75
C LYS A 296 -17.15 -1.40 -25.05
N ILE A 297 -16.48 -2.46 -24.60
CA ILE A 297 -16.99 -3.83 -24.76
C ILE A 297 -18.33 -4.00 -24.03
N ILE A 298 -18.41 -3.56 -22.78
CA ILE A 298 -19.65 -3.63 -21.99
C ILE A 298 -20.77 -2.83 -22.68
N GLU A 299 -20.52 -1.60 -23.13
CA GLU A 299 -21.53 -0.76 -23.78
C GLU A 299 -22.06 -1.31 -25.10
N ASN A 300 -21.32 -2.21 -25.76
CA ASN A 300 -21.75 -2.88 -26.97
C ASN A 300 -22.63 -4.12 -26.72
N HIS A 301 -22.58 -4.70 -25.51
CA HIS A 301 -23.26 -5.97 -25.22
C HIS A 301 -24.34 -5.86 -24.13
N TYR A 302 -24.39 -4.75 -23.41
CA TYR A 302 -25.44 -4.38 -22.45
C TYR A 302 -26.27 -3.21 -22.98
#